data_1c79d19443c297eaa87f4b1eda10c328
#
_entry.id   1c79d19443c297eaa87f4b1eda10c328
#
_cell.length_a   1.000
_cell.length_b   1.000
_cell.length_c   1.000
_cell.angle_alpha   90.00
_cell.angle_beta   90.00
_cell.angle_gamma   90.00
#
_symmetry.space_group_name_H-M   'P 1'
#
loop_
_entity.id
_entity.type
_entity.pdbx_description
1 polymer ?
#
loop_
_entity_poly.entity_id
_entity_poly.type
_entity_poly.pdbx_seq_one_letter_code
_entity_poly.pdbx_strand_id
1 'polypeptide(L)'
;RDLRMSRGLGDVYKRQREESVQERLKYALMKGIGDYLEQDLAEALPLYDKAVDVIEGPLMDGMNYVGELFGAGKMFLPQVVKTARTMKKAVAILQPIIESEKVEGSSSAGKVLLATVKGDVHDIGKNIVAVVMACNGYDIVDLGVMVPAETIVQRAIEEKVDMIGLSGLITPSLEEMTHVAAELEKAGLDIPLLIGGATTSKMHTCLLYTSPSPRDMRR
;
A
#
# COMPACT_ATOMS: atom_id res chain seq x y z
N ARG A 1 -13.83 11.00 36.34
CA ARG A 1 -14.49 10.49 35.10
C ARG A 1 -13.53 9.65 34.23
N ASP A 2 -12.24 9.98 34.24
CA ASP A 2 -11.22 9.31 33.38
C ASP A 2 -10.79 7.92 33.88
N LEU A 3 -10.85 7.66 35.16
CA LEU A 3 -10.48 6.36 35.75
C LEU A 3 -11.43 5.18 35.40
N ARG A 4 -12.70 5.47 35.05
CA ARG A 4 -13.66 4.42 34.61
C ARG A 4 -13.45 4.01 33.16
N MET A 5 -13.05 4.94 32.28
CA MET A 5 -12.71 4.63 30.88
C MET A 5 -11.39 3.85 30.79
N SER A 6 -10.42 4.19 31.62
CA SER A 6 -9.13 3.47 31.70
C SER A 6 -9.30 2.01 32.17
N ARG A 7 -10.22 1.72 33.10
CA ARG A 7 -10.49 0.34 33.54
C ARG A 7 -11.16 -0.50 32.45
N GLY A 8 -12.10 0.05 31.70
CA GLY A 8 -12.76 -0.67 30.60
C GLY A 8 -11.81 -1.01 29.43
N LEU A 9 -10.87 -0.12 29.12
CA LEU A 9 -9.82 -0.37 28.14
C LEU A 9 -8.86 -1.47 28.61
N GLY A 10 -8.44 -1.45 29.88
CA GLY A 10 -7.56 -2.46 30.45
C GLY A 10 -8.19 -3.87 30.46
N ASP A 11 -9.50 -3.98 30.70
CA ASP A 11 -10.21 -5.27 30.68
C ASP A 11 -10.41 -5.80 29.25
N VAL A 12 -10.65 -4.94 28.27
CA VAL A 12 -10.69 -5.30 26.84
C VAL A 12 -9.31 -5.79 26.39
N TYR A 13 -8.24 -5.15 26.81
CA TYR A 13 -6.86 -5.57 26.51
C TYR A 13 -6.52 -6.93 27.14
N LYS A 14 -6.95 -7.18 28.38
CA LYS A 14 -6.70 -8.48 29.05
C LYS A 14 -7.40 -9.63 28.35
N ARG A 15 -8.65 -9.47 27.97
CA ARG A 15 -9.41 -10.49 27.22
C ARG A 15 -8.80 -10.81 25.87
N GLN A 16 -8.22 -9.82 25.20
CA GLN A 16 -7.58 -10.03 23.92
C GLN A 16 -6.23 -10.77 24.01
N ARG A 17 -5.55 -10.69 25.14
CA ARG A 17 -4.33 -11.49 25.38
C ARG A 17 -4.62 -12.98 25.55
N GLU A 18 -5.90 -13.37 25.75
CA GLU A 18 -6.38 -14.75 25.82
C GLU A 18 -6.70 -15.33 24.41
N GLU A 19 -6.80 -14.48 23.39
CA GLU A 19 -7.03 -14.87 22.00
C GLU A 19 -5.78 -15.47 21.35
N SER A 20 -5.96 -16.16 20.21
CA SER A 20 -4.84 -16.66 19.43
C SER A 20 -3.92 -15.54 18.98
N VAL A 21 -2.65 -15.82 18.73
CA VAL A 21 -1.69 -14.81 18.28
C VAL A 21 -2.11 -14.19 16.95
N GLN A 22 -2.73 -14.95 16.05
CA GLN A 22 -3.27 -14.47 14.78
C GLN A 22 -4.37 -13.41 15.01
N GLU A 23 -5.31 -13.68 15.89
CA GLU A 23 -6.38 -12.71 16.22
C GLU A 23 -5.82 -11.48 16.93
N ARG A 24 -4.80 -11.63 17.77
CA ARG A 24 -4.12 -10.51 18.43
C ARG A 24 -3.42 -9.60 17.41
N LEU A 25 -2.71 -10.17 16.42
CA LEU A 25 -2.06 -9.42 15.35
C LEU A 25 -3.08 -8.69 14.47
N LYS A 26 -4.14 -9.37 14.06
CA LYS A 26 -5.26 -8.79 13.30
C LYS A 26 -5.90 -7.62 14.05
N TYR A 27 -6.16 -7.79 15.33
CA TYR A 27 -6.72 -6.74 16.18
C TYR A 27 -5.75 -5.55 16.36
N ALA A 28 -4.47 -5.84 16.56
CA ALA A 28 -3.44 -4.80 16.67
C ALA A 28 -3.44 -3.90 15.44
N LEU A 29 -3.58 -4.46 14.24
CA LEU A 29 -3.73 -3.71 12.99
C LEU A 29 -5.05 -2.95 12.96
N MET A 30 -6.19 -3.59 13.21
CA MET A 30 -7.51 -2.94 13.22
C MET A 30 -7.56 -1.69 14.11
N LYS A 31 -6.91 -1.74 15.26
CA LYS A 31 -6.89 -0.64 16.25
C LYS A 31 -5.66 0.27 16.11
N GLY A 32 -4.71 -0.12 15.29
CA GLY A 32 -3.46 0.59 15.12
C GLY A 32 -2.62 0.59 16.40
N ILE A 33 -2.54 -0.55 17.12
CA ILE A 33 -1.84 -0.71 18.39
C ILE A 33 -0.53 -1.44 18.13
N GLY A 34 0.59 -0.80 18.43
CA GLY A 34 1.91 -1.37 18.20
C GLY A 34 2.66 -1.80 19.46
N ASP A 35 2.04 -1.75 20.64
CA ASP A 35 2.74 -1.91 21.92
C ASP A 35 3.21 -3.34 22.17
N TYR A 36 2.44 -4.34 21.71
CA TYR A 36 2.74 -5.76 21.89
C TYR A 36 3.19 -6.45 20.59
N LEU A 37 3.41 -5.67 19.54
CA LEU A 37 3.64 -6.20 18.20
C LEU A 37 4.89 -7.08 18.12
N GLU A 38 5.99 -6.69 18.78
CA GLU A 38 7.23 -7.48 18.82
C GLU A 38 7.02 -8.84 19.50
N GLN A 39 6.30 -8.84 20.63
CA GLN A 39 6.01 -10.05 21.36
C GLN A 39 5.08 -10.99 20.56
N ASP A 40 4.02 -10.43 19.97
CA ASP A 40 3.05 -11.22 19.21
C ASP A 40 3.66 -11.75 17.90
N LEU A 41 4.55 -11.02 17.25
CA LEU A 41 5.28 -11.48 16.08
C LEU A 41 6.28 -12.59 16.44
N ALA A 42 7.01 -12.44 17.55
CA ALA A 42 7.93 -13.49 18.02
C ALA A 42 7.19 -14.79 18.39
N GLU A 43 5.96 -14.69 18.92
CA GLU A 43 5.11 -15.85 19.21
C GLU A 43 4.50 -16.46 17.94
N ALA A 44 4.22 -15.63 16.92
CA ALA A 44 3.65 -16.10 15.66
C ALA A 44 4.66 -16.80 14.78
N LEU A 45 5.91 -16.31 14.70
CA LEU A 45 6.95 -16.83 13.81
C LEU A 45 7.09 -18.35 13.83
N PRO A 46 7.16 -19.05 15.00
CA PRO A 46 7.28 -20.50 15.05
C PRO A 46 6.07 -21.27 14.51
N LEU A 47 4.95 -20.61 14.26
CA LEU A 47 3.71 -21.23 13.74
C LEU A 47 3.66 -21.24 12.21
N TYR A 48 4.64 -20.62 11.55
CA TYR A 48 4.72 -20.48 10.10
C TYR A 48 6.07 -20.98 9.57
N ASP A 49 6.07 -21.49 8.36
CA ASP A 49 7.29 -22.02 7.74
C ASP A 49 8.27 -20.90 7.37
N LYS A 50 7.76 -19.72 7.04
CA LYS A 50 8.54 -18.53 6.67
C LYS A 50 8.02 -17.27 7.36
N ALA A 51 8.90 -16.33 7.64
CA ALA A 51 8.50 -15.05 8.21
C ALA A 51 7.56 -14.24 7.29
N VAL A 52 7.66 -14.43 5.97
CA VAL A 52 6.74 -13.79 4.99
C VAL A 52 5.31 -14.28 5.17
N ASP A 53 5.09 -15.53 5.57
CA ASP A 53 3.74 -16.11 5.75
C ASP A 53 2.98 -15.44 6.90
N VAL A 54 3.68 -14.87 7.88
CA VAL A 54 3.08 -14.06 8.95
C VAL A 54 2.52 -12.74 8.36
N ILE A 55 3.18 -12.19 7.35
CA ILE A 55 2.70 -11.00 6.65
C ILE A 55 1.47 -11.35 5.79
N GLU A 56 1.59 -12.38 4.95
CA GLU A 56 0.54 -12.80 4.01
C GLU A 56 -0.71 -13.37 4.71
N GLY A 57 -0.55 -13.94 5.89
CA GLY A 57 -1.65 -14.44 6.73
C GLY A 57 -2.22 -13.37 7.64
N PRO A 58 -1.97 -13.43 8.95
CA PRO A 58 -2.70 -12.64 9.97
C PRO A 58 -2.57 -11.12 9.78
N LEU A 59 -1.43 -10.63 9.25
CA LEU A 59 -1.27 -9.19 9.04
C LEU A 59 -2.08 -8.71 7.83
N MET A 60 -2.06 -9.44 6.72
CA MET A 60 -2.87 -9.09 5.55
C MET A 60 -4.35 -9.27 5.80
N ASP A 61 -4.77 -10.27 6.57
CA ASP A 61 -6.16 -10.43 7.00
C ASP A 61 -6.65 -9.21 7.77
N GLY A 62 -5.81 -8.68 8.66
CA GLY A 62 -6.10 -7.44 9.38
C GLY A 62 -6.24 -6.23 8.45
N MET A 63 -5.35 -6.10 7.45
CA MET A 63 -5.39 -5.03 6.46
C MET A 63 -6.62 -5.14 5.55
N ASN A 64 -6.96 -6.34 5.08
CA ASN A 64 -8.14 -6.59 4.26
C ASN A 64 -9.41 -6.19 5.01
N TYR A 65 -9.54 -6.59 6.27
CA TYR A 65 -10.67 -6.21 7.10
C TYR A 65 -10.77 -4.69 7.32
N VAL A 66 -9.64 -4.01 7.51
CA VAL A 66 -9.59 -2.53 7.58
C VAL A 66 -10.04 -1.91 6.25
N GLY A 67 -9.63 -2.49 5.11
CA GLY A 67 -10.06 -2.07 3.77
C GLY A 67 -11.58 -2.20 3.59
N GLU A 68 -12.17 -3.32 4.03
CA GLU A 68 -13.63 -3.52 4.00
C GLU A 68 -14.37 -2.50 4.86
N LEU A 69 -13.89 -2.24 6.09
CA LEU A 69 -14.50 -1.25 6.99
C LEU A 69 -14.40 0.16 6.41
N PHE A 70 -13.28 0.51 5.78
CA PHE A 70 -13.09 1.79 5.13
C PHE A 70 -14.00 1.93 3.89
N GLY A 71 -14.06 0.91 3.04
CA GLY A 71 -14.95 0.87 1.87
C GLY A 71 -16.43 0.93 2.24
N ALA A 72 -16.81 0.36 3.38
CA ALA A 72 -18.17 0.43 3.93
C ALA A 72 -18.48 1.75 4.68
N GLY A 73 -17.55 2.70 4.74
CA GLY A 73 -17.72 3.96 5.49
C GLY A 73 -17.72 3.82 7.01
N LYS A 74 -17.33 2.66 7.53
CA LYS A 74 -17.28 2.36 8.99
C LYS A 74 -15.96 2.71 9.64
N MET A 75 -14.95 3.05 8.85
CA MET A 75 -13.63 3.47 9.30
C MET A 75 -13.21 4.75 8.55
N PHE A 76 -12.54 5.66 9.24
CA PHE A 76 -12.10 6.93 8.67
C PHE A 76 -10.61 6.90 8.32
N LEU A 77 -10.19 7.74 7.38
CA LEU A 77 -8.83 7.81 6.87
C LEU A 77 -7.75 7.89 7.97
N PRO A 78 -7.89 8.69 9.05
CA PRO A 78 -6.88 8.71 10.13
C PRO A 78 -6.68 7.35 10.80
N GLN A 79 -7.72 6.53 10.89
CA GLN A 79 -7.63 5.17 11.45
C GLN A 79 -6.88 4.23 10.49
N VAL A 80 -7.13 4.34 9.18
CA VAL A 80 -6.40 3.58 8.15
C VAL A 80 -4.91 3.95 8.15
N VAL A 81 -4.58 5.25 8.27
CA VAL A 81 -3.19 5.72 8.40
C VAL A 81 -2.51 5.12 9.64
N LYS A 82 -3.24 5.06 10.76
CA LYS A 82 -2.72 4.45 11.99
C LYS A 82 -2.44 2.96 11.81
N THR A 83 -3.36 2.23 11.16
CA THR A 83 -3.18 0.83 10.79
C THR A 83 -1.96 0.63 9.88
N ALA A 84 -1.82 1.45 8.83
CA ALA A 84 -0.68 1.38 7.92
C ALA A 84 0.66 1.60 8.64
N ARG A 85 0.73 2.51 9.61
CA ARG A 85 1.92 2.69 10.46
C ARG A 85 2.23 1.44 11.30
N THR A 86 1.20 0.81 11.85
CA THR A 86 1.36 -0.44 12.62
C THR A 86 1.84 -1.57 11.73
N MET A 87 1.29 -1.69 10.52
CA MET A 87 1.75 -2.65 9.51
C MET A 87 3.21 -2.42 9.14
N LYS A 88 3.59 -1.16 8.85
CA LYS A 88 4.99 -0.81 8.55
C LYS A 88 5.94 -1.20 9.70
N LYS A 89 5.51 -1.01 10.97
CA LYS A 89 6.29 -1.43 12.14
C LYS A 89 6.45 -2.96 12.19
N ALA A 90 5.36 -3.70 11.93
CA ALA A 90 5.41 -5.17 11.89
C ALA A 90 6.38 -5.69 10.83
N VAL A 91 6.29 -5.14 9.61
CA VAL A 91 7.19 -5.50 8.50
C VAL A 91 8.64 -5.17 8.85
N ALA A 92 8.91 -4.01 9.43
CA ALA A 92 10.28 -3.63 9.84
C ALA A 92 10.88 -4.59 10.89
N ILE A 93 10.05 -5.17 11.77
CA ILE A 93 10.48 -6.19 12.75
C ILE A 93 10.78 -7.52 12.04
N LEU A 94 9.96 -7.92 11.07
CA LEU A 94 10.12 -9.19 10.35
C LEU A 94 11.19 -9.13 9.25
N GLN A 95 11.50 -7.95 8.71
CA GLN A 95 12.40 -7.76 7.58
C GLN A 95 13.77 -8.42 7.75
N PRO A 96 14.51 -8.28 8.87
CA PRO A 96 15.78 -8.93 9.05
C PRO A 96 15.69 -10.47 9.00
N ILE A 97 14.57 -11.02 9.46
CA ILE A 97 14.32 -12.47 9.45
C ILE A 97 14.04 -12.92 8.01
N ILE A 98 13.15 -12.20 7.29
CA ILE A 98 12.84 -12.45 5.88
C ILE A 98 14.11 -12.39 5.03
N GLU A 99 14.98 -11.39 5.27
CA GLU A 99 16.23 -11.27 4.55
C GLU A 99 17.20 -12.43 4.86
N SER A 100 17.20 -12.93 6.09
CA SER A 100 18.01 -14.10 6.46
C SER A 100 17.48 -15.42 5.89
N GLU A 101 16.17 -15.49 5.63
CA GLU A 101 15.50 -16.64 5.00
C GLU A 101 15.61 -16.63 3.47
N LYS A 102 15.96 -15.48 2.86
CA LYS A 102 16.19 -15.41 1.42
C LYS A 102 17.36 -16.31 1.03
N VAL A 103 17.07 -17.44 0.43
CA VAL A 103 18.06 -18.19 -0.36
C VAL A 103 18.44 -17.29 -1.55
N GLU A 104 19.73 -17.19 -1.87
CA GLU A 104 20.21 -16.46 -3.04
C GLU A 104 19.39 -16.86 -4.27
N GLY A 105 18.57 -15.93 -4.79
CA GLY A 105 17.71 -16.17 -5.97
C GLY A 105 16.20 -15.95 -5.78
N SER A 106 15.70 -15.62 -4.58
CA SER A 106 14.28 -15.23 -4.46
C SER A 106 14.09 -13.80 -4.98
N SER A 107 13.57 -13.69 -6.19
CA SER A 107 13.27 -12.42 -6.84
C SER A 107 12.20 -11.65 -6.06
N SER A 108 12.36 -10.33 -5.95
CA SER A 108 11.28 -9.39 -5.64
C SER A 108 10.06 -9.71 -6.50
N ALA A 109 8.85 -9.52 -5.97
CA ALA A 109 7.61 -9.67 -6.74
C ALA A 109 7.54 -8.70 -7.93
N GLY A 110 8.41 -7.69 -7.94
CA GLY A 110 8.57 -6.67 -8.98
C GLY A 110 8.94 -5.32 -8.38
N LYS A 111 9.35 -4.38 -9.21
CA LYS A 111 9.70 -3.03 -8.82
C LYS A 111 8.59 -2.06 -9.24
N VAL A 112 8.08 -1.27 -8.30
CA VAL A 112 6.97 -0.33 -8.52
C VAL A 112 7.41 1.09 -8.25
N LEU A 113 7.23 1.96 -9.23
CA LEU A 113 7.43 3.39 -9.07
C LEU A 113 6.13 4.06 -8.65
N LEU A 114 6.17 4.86 -7.60
CA LEU A 114 5.03 5.62 -7.10
C LEU A 114 5.33 7.12 -7.14
N ALA A 115 4.38 7.90 -7.61
CA ALA A 115 4.48 9.35 -7.66
C ALA A 115 3.13 10.03 -7.44
N THR A 116 3.11 11.16 -6.75
CA THR A 116 2.01 12.12 -6.84
C THR A 116 2.33 13.09 -7.97
N VAL A 117 1.40 13.20 -8.92
CA VAL A 117 1.60 13.94 -10.16
C VAL A 117 1.85 15.43 -9.94
N LYS A 118 2.39 16.10 -10.94
CA LYS A 118 2.68 17.54 -10.91
C LYS A 118 1.45 18.36 -10.48
N GLY A 119 1.70 19.37 -9.65
CA GLY A 119 0.66 20.26 -9.13
C GLY A 119 -0.14 19.69 -7.95
N ASP A 120 0.11 18.45 -7.53
CA ASP A 120 -0.57 17.81 -6.41
C ASP A 120 0.41 17.45 -5.29
N VAL A 121 0.00 17.68 -4.04
CA VAL A 121 0.80 17.43 -2.82
C VAL A 121 0.18 16.36 -1.91
N HIS A 122 -0.94 15.79 -2.32
CA HIS A 122 -1.69 14.84 -1.50
C HIS A 122 -1.10 13.42 -1.66
N ASP A 123 -0.27 13.02 -0.70
CA ASP A 123 0.50 11.77 -0.75
C ASP A 123 0.05 10.67 0.22
N ILE A 124 -0.92 10.96 1.09
CA ILE A 124 -1.36 9.99 2.13
C ILE A 124 -1.81 8.67 1.49
N GLY A 125 -2.63 8.73 0.44
CA GLY A 125 -3.09 7.53 -0.28
C GLY A 125 -1.93 6.76 -0.92
N LYS A 126 -1.02 7.47 -1.59
CA LYS A 126 0.19 6.89 -2.20
C LYS A 126 1.05 6.18 -1.16
N ASN A 127 1.27 6.82 -0.01
CA ASN A 127 2.10 6.26 1.05
C ASN A 127 1.48 5.00 1.68
N ILE A 128 0.14 4.93 1.79
CA ILE A 128 -0.56 3.71 2.22
C ILE A 128 -0.34 2.58 1.20
N VAL A 129 -0.53 2.88 -0.08
CA VAL A 129 -0.31 1.90 -1.16
C VAL A 129 1.15 1.42 -1.17
N ALA A 130 2.11 2.34 -1.03
CA ALA A 130 3.54 2.00 -0.94
C ALA A 130 3.82 0.99 0.18
N VAL A 131 3.27 1.22 1.38
CA VAL A 131 3.43 0.29 2.51
C VAL A 131 2.82 -1.07 2.22
N VAL A 132 1.60 -1.10 1.69
CA VAL A 132 0.90 -2.36 1.38
C VAL A 132 1.65 -3.16 0.31
N MET A 133 2.11 -2.52 -0.76
CA MET A 133 2.87 -3.19 -1.82
C MET A 133 4.24 -3.68 -1.33
N ALA A 134 4.95 -2.87 -0.53
CA ALA A 134 6.20 -3.31 0.09
C ALA A 134 6.01 -4.53 0.99
N CYS A 135 4.88 -4.62 1.72
CA CYS A 135 4.53 -5.79 2.51
C CYS A 135 4.26 -7.04 1.66
N ASN A 136 3.86 -6.85 0.40
CA ASN A 136 3.67 -7.94 -0.57
C ASN A 136 4.93 -8.23 -1.40
N GLY A 137 6.09 -7.81 -0.95
CA GLY A 137 7.37 -8.16 -1.55
C GLY A 137 7.75 -7.34 -2.79
N TYR A 138 7.07 -6.23 -3.06
CA TYR A 138 7.47 -5.30 -4.13
C TYR A 138 8.55 -4.33 -3.67
N ASP A 139 9.51 -4.05 -4.53
CA ASP A 139 10.48 -2.98 -4.33
C ASP A 139 9.84 -1.63 -4.73
N ILE A 140 9.81 -0.68 -3.81
CA ILE A 140 9.12 0.61 -4.02
C ILE A 140 10.13 1.72 -4.31
N VAL A 141 9.95 2.37 -5.45
CA VAL A 141 10.64 3.60 -5.83
C VAL A 141 9.65 4.76 -5.67
N ASP A 142 9.70 5.46 -4.56
CA ASP A 142 8.81 6.60 -4.29
C ASP A 142 9.47 7.91 -4.70
N LEU A 143 8.89 8.59 -5.69
CA LEU A 143 9.37 9.89 -6.19
C LEU A 143 8.83 11.09 -5.41
N GLY A 144 7.90 10.86 -4.46
CA GLY A 144 7.31 11.93 -3.67
C GLY A 144 6.12 12.60 -4.36
N VAL A 145 6.04 13.93 -4.21
CA VAL A 145 4.92 14.76 -4.67
C VAL A 145 5.33 15.74 -5.75
N MET A 146 4.36 16.30 -6.49
CA MET A 146 4.56 17.31 -7.53
C MET A 146 5.53 16.86 -8.63
N VAL A 147 5.53 15.58 -8.98
CA VAL A 147 6.53 15.01 -9.91
C VAL A 147 6.10 15.23 -11.35
N PRO A 148 6.95 15.90 -12.18
CA PRO A 148 6.67 16.08 -13.60
C PRO A 148 6.65 14.76 -14.38
N ALA A 149 5.86 14.70 -15.47
CA ALA A 149 5.71 13.51 -16.30
C ALA A 149 7.06 13.01 -16.86
N GLU A 150 7.90 13.92 -17.33
CA GLU A 150 9.22 13.61 -17.88
C GLU A 150 10.12 12.92 -16.84
N THR A 151 10.05 13.39 -15.58
CA THR A 151 10.81 12.79 -14.47
C THR A 151 10.31 11.39 -14.15
N ILE A 152 9.00 11.18 -14.18
CA ILE A 152 8.39 9.85 -13.95
C ILE A 152 8.88 8.87 -15.02
N VAL A 153 8.80 9.26 -16.29
CA VAL A 153 9.22 8.42 -17.42
C VAL A 153 10.73 8.13 -17.36
N GLN A 154 11.55 9.16 -17.13
CA GLN A 154 13.00 9.00 -17.02
C GLN A 154 13.38 8.03 -15.89
N ARG A 155 12.80 8.21 -14.70
CA ARG A 155 13.06 7.36 -13.55
C ARG A 155 12.54 5.92 -13.75
N ALA A 156 11.43 5.76 -14.46
CA ALA A 156 10.91 4.43 -14.78
C ALA A 156 11.90 3.63 -15.66
N ILE A 157 12.55 4.31 -16.61
CA ILE A 157 13.58 3.71 -17.46
C ILE A 157 14.85 3.39 -16.66
N GLU A 158 15.34 4.35 -15.88
CA GLU A 158 16.58 4.21 -15.10
C GLU A 158 16.47 3.07 -14.08
N GLU A 159 15.35 3.01 -13.37
CA GLU A 159 15.08 2.01 -12.33
C GLU A 159 14.59 0.66 -12.88
N LYS A 160 14.27 0.60 -14.17
CA LYS A 160 13.70 -0.59 -14.83
C LYS A 160 12.50 -1.14 -14.07
N VAL A 161 11.51 -0.29 -13.83
CA VAL A 161 10.33 -0.66 -13.04
C VAL A 161 9.37 -1.54 -13.83
N ASP A 162 8.69 -2.44 -13.12
CA ASP A 162 7.69 -3.33 -13.70
C ASP A 162 6.29 -2.70 -13.71
N MET A 163 6.08 -1.65 -12.90
CA MET A 163 4.78 -1.01 -12.75
C MET A 163 4.95 0.45 -12.30
N ILE A 164 4.04 1.33 -12.72
CA ILE A 164 3.97 2.72 -12.29
C ILE A 164 2.63 2.99 -11.62
N GLY A 165 2.64 3.62 -10.44
CA GLY A 165 1.45 4.06 -9.74
C GLY A 165 1.42 5.59 -9.59
N LEU A 166 0.38 6.21 -10.11
CA LEU A 166 0.15 7.65 -10.01
C LEU A 166 -0.93 7.95 -8.98
N SER A 167 -0.67 8.97 -8.18
CA SER A 167 -1.63 9.49 -7.19
C SER A 167 -1.97 10.94 -7.49
N GLY A 168 -3.24 11.30 -7.26
CA GLY A 168 -3.72 12.67 -7.32
C GLY A 168 -5.08 12.79 -6.67
N LEU A 169 -5.35 13.95 -6.04
CA LEU A 169 -6.58 14.19 -5.30
C LEU A 169 -7.44 15.28 -5.94
N ILE A 170 -6.85 16.20 -6.68
CA ILE A 170 -7.52 17.34 -7.27
C ILE A 170 -7.83 17.10 -8.75
N THR A 171 -8.83 17.80 -9.28
CA THR A 171 -9.25 17.61 -10.69
C THR A 171 -8.12 17.81 -11.71
N PRO A 172 -7.24 18.81 -11.59
CA PRO A 172 -6.11 18.95 -12.51
C PRO A 172 -5.14 17.76 -12.54
N SER A 173 -5.11 16.96 -11.48
CA SER A 173 -4.25 15.75 -11.43
C SER A 173 -4.66 14.71 -12.47
N LEU A 174 -5.93 14.69 -12.89
CA LEU A 174 -6.41 13.78 -13.94
C LEU A 174 -5.77 14.09 -15.30
N GLU A 175 -5.58 15.37 -15.63
CA GLU A 175 -4.92 15.81 -16.86
C GLU A 175 -3.44 15.45 -16.84
N GLU A 176 -2.78 15.62 -15.68
CA GLU A 176 -1.39 15.23 -15.50
C GLU A 176 -1.19 13.71 -15.59
N MET A 177 -2.12 12.90 -15.08
CA MET A 177 -2.08 11.44 -15.26
C MET A 177 -2.20 11.05 -16.73
N THR A 178 -3.06 11.74 -17.49
CA THR A 178 -3.19 11.54 -18.95
C THR A 178 -1.90 11.96 -19.66
N HIS A 179 -1.27 13.05 -19.24
CA HIS A 179 0.02 13.49 -19.78
C HIS A 179 1.12 12.46 -19.54
N VAL A 180 1.22 11.89 -18.33
CA VAL A 180 2.18 10.81 -18.03
C VAL A 180 1.94 9.60 -18.94
N ALA A 181 0.69 9.17 -19.13
CA ALA A 181 0.38 8.06 -20.04
C ALA A 181 0.83 8.34 -21.49
N ALA A 182 0.60 9.56 -22.00
CA ALA A 182 1.05 9.95 -23.32
C ALA A 182 2.59 10.01 -23.45
N GLU A 183 3.30 10.43 -22.41
CA GLU A 183 4.77 10.44 -22.41
C GLU A 183 5.35 9.01 -22.35
N LEU A 184 4.71 8.09 -21.62
CA LEU A 184 5.09 6.66 -21.62
C LEU A 184 4.91 6.05 -23.01
N GLU A 185 3.79 6.33 -23.69
CA GLU A 185 3.51 5.86 -25.05
C GLU A 185 4.56 6.41 -26.05
N LYS A 186 4.88 7.71 -25.98
CA LYS A 186 5.93 8.33 -26.81
C LYS A 186 7.31 7.72 -26.58
N ALA A 187 7.61 7.34 -25.33
CA ALA A 187 8.85 6.66 -24.96
C ALA A 187 8.88 5.17 -25.40
N GLY A 188 7.76 4.64 -25.92
CA GLY A 188 7.63 3.24 -26.32
C GLY A 188 7.65 2.26 -25.15
N LEU A 189 7.24 2.72 -23.95
CA LEU A 189 7.23 1.92 -22.74
C LEU A 189 5.86 1.24 -22.58
N ASP A 190 5.85 -0.07 -22.56
CA ASP A 190 4.68 -0.90 -22.29
C ASP A 190 4.71 -1.37 -20.80
N ILE A 191 4.59 -0.39 -19.91
CA ILE A 191 4.61 -0.60 -18.46
C ILE A 191 3.19 -0.40 -17.90
N PRO A 192 2.64 -1.33 -17.12
CA PRO A 192 1.35 -1.16 -16.46
C PRO A 192 1.29 0.12 -15.63
N LEU A 193 0.26 0.95 -15.90
CA LEU A 193 0.04 2.22 -15.22
C LEU A 193 -1.20 2.12 -14.31
N LEU A 194 -0.99 2.20 -13.02
CA LEU A 194 -2.04 2.31 -12.01
C LEU A 194 -2.32 3.78 -11.71
N ILE A 195 -3.57 4.14 -11.62
CA ILE A 195 -3.98 5.47 -11.19
C ILE A 195 -4.86 5.40 -9.96
N GLY A 196 -4.66 6.30 -9.03
CA GLY A 196 -5.39 6.34 -7.77
C GLY A 196 -5.61 7.76 -7.26
N GLY A 197 -6.66 7.92 -6.49
CA GLY A 197 -7.04 9.18 -5.87
C GLY A 197 -8.56 9.38 -5.87
N ALA A 198 -9.06 10.31 -5.08
CA ALA A 198 -10.50 10.52 -4.90
C ALA A 198 -11.23 11.00 -6.16
N THR A 199 -10.52 11.61 -7.10
CA THR A 199 -11.04 12.11 -8.37
C THR A 199 -11.00 11.07 -9.48
N THR A 200 -10.26 9.98 -9.32
CA THR A 200 -10.17 8.91 -10.33
C THR A 200 -11.44 8.07 -10.35
N SER A 201 -11.83 7.61 -11.54
CA SER A 201 -12.99 6.75 -11.73
C SER A 201 -12.68 5.68 -12.79
N LYS A 202 -13.51 4.63 -12.83
CA LYS A 202 -13.41 3.61 -13.88
C LYS A 202 -13.50 4.21 -15.29
N MET A 203 -14.34 5.23 -15.47
CA MET A 203 -14.47 5.92 -16.74
C MET A 203 -13.17 6.65 -17.12
N HIS A 204 -12.55 7.35 -16.18
CA HIS A 204 -11.28 8.02 -16.42
C HIS A 204 -10.16 7.02 -16.74
N THR A 205 -10.10 5.90 -16.01
CA THR A 205 -9.14 4.82 -16.28
C THR A 205 -9.35 4.24 -17.69
N CYS A 206 -10.60 4.00 -18.09
CA CYS A 206 -10.91 3.55 -19.44
C CYS A 206 -10.45 4.54 -20.53
N LEU A 207 -10.59 5.85 -20.31
CA LEU A 207 -10.12 6.86 -21.25
C LEU A 207 -8.59 6.85 -21.42
N LEU A 208 -7.84 6.55 -20.35
CA LEU A 208 -6.39 6.43 -20.42
C LEU A 208 -5.93 5.17 -21.18
N TYR A 209 -6.61 4.04 -20.96
CA TYR A 209 -6.23 2.75 -21.56
C TYR A 209 -6.92 2.43 -22.89
N THR A 210 -8.07 3.06 -23.14
CA THR A 210 -8.88 2.84 -24.34
C THR A 210 -9.10 4.15 -25.09
N SER A 211 -8.12 5.06 -25.09
CA SER A 211 -8.14 6.11 -26.09
C SER A 211 -8.27 5.42 -27.45
N PRO A 212 -9.42 5.56 -28.15
CA PRO A 212 -9.61 4.78 -29.37
C PRO A 212 -8.51 5.16 -30.34
N SER A 213 -7.61 4.21 -30.60
CA SER A 213 -6.70 4.35 -31.70
C SER A 213 -7.51 4.72 -32.92
N PRO A 214 -7.02 5.57 -33.83
CA PRO A 214 -7.68 5.82 -35.11
C PRO A 214 -8.06 4.55 -35.87
N ARG A 215 -7.48 3.39 -35.50
CA ARG A 215 -7.82 2.06 -36.02
C ARG A 215 -9.10 1.46 -35.41
N ASP A 216 -9.45 1.82 -34.17
CA ASP A 216 -10.65 1.31 -33.50
C ASP A 216 -11.92 2.08 -33.87
N MET A 217 -11.78 3.28 -34.41
CA MET A 217 -12.90 4.09 -34.92
C MET A 217 -13.38 3.67 -36.32
N ARG A 218 -12.81 2.61 -36.89
CA ARG A 218 -13.17 2.09 -38.24
C ARG A 218 -13.90 0.75 -38.21
N ARG A 219 -14.55 0.43 -37.09
CA ARG A 219 -15.46 -0.72 -37.02
C ARG A 219 -16.87 -0.31 -36.75
#